data_01c76099d5d31cde38731c2468fc0fc3
#
_entry.id   01c76099d5d31cde38731c2468fc0fc3
#
_cell.length_a   1.000
_cell.length_b   1.000
_cell.length_c   1.000
_cell.angle_alpha   90.00
_cell.angle_beta   90.00
_cell.angle_gamma   90.00
#
_symmetry.space_group_name_H-M   'P 1'
#
loop_
_entity.id
_entity.type
_entity.pdbx_description
1 polymer ?
#
loop_
_entity_poly.entity_id
_entity_poly.type
_entity_poly.pdbx_seq_one_letter_code
_entity_poly.pdbx_strand_id
1 'polypeptide(L)'
;MKDKAVIASIGLVLVLFAWTAQSLAEEKLGDEPKEFRLAILSVDDVSFVLPSVILLDATARQSPLKLVVTNHTKKEHGFAIDSMKVSMVLKPGETKTIKVPVADLVPLARTKGEGYRTYDPLYPKDIGSLIYFRY
;
A
#
# COMPACT_ATOMS: atom_id res chain seq x y z
N MET A 1 30.24 -29.22 43.59
CA MET A 1 29.92 -27.77 43.54
C MET A 1 30.11 -27.14 42.16
N LYS A 2 31.00 -27.64 41.32
CA LYS A 2 31.20 -27.08 39.96
C LYS A 2 30.08 -27.39 38.98
N ASP A 3 29.35 -28.49 39.15
CA ASP A 3 28.30 -28.92 38.21
C ASP A 3 26.98 -28.15 38.32
N LYS A 4 26.67 -27.52 39.44
CA LYS A 4 25.44 -26.73 39.62
C LYS A 4 25.47 -25.37 38.94
N ALA A 5 26.62 -24.76 38.73
CA ALA A 5 26.77 -23.48 38.05
C ALA A 5 26.63 -23.60 36.54
N VAL A 6 27.03 -24.73 35.94
CA VAL A 6 26.94 -24.99 34.50
C VAL A 6 25.49 -25.21 34.07
N ILE A 7 24.66 -25.90 34.86
CA ILE A 7 23.25 -26.18 34.56
C ILE A 7 22.42 -24.88 34.59
N ALA A 8 22.70 -23.95 35.50
CA ALA A 8 22.00 -22.67 35.59
C ALA A 8 22.27 -21.76 34.37
N SER A 9 23.50 -21.77 33.81
CA SER A 9 23.84 -20.98 32.64
C SER A 9 23.21 -21.53 31.34
N ILE A 10 23.07 -22.84 31.20
CA ILE A 10 22.39 -23.47 30.05
C ILE A 10 20.88 -23.16 30.04
N GLY A 11 20.24 -23.18 31.21
CA GLY A 11 18.82 -22.83 31.34
C GLY A 11 18.53 -21.38 30.97
N LEU A 12 19.41 -20.45 31.32
CA LEU A 12 19.26 -19.04 30.98
C LEU A 12 19.38 -18.78 29.45
N VAL A 13 20.30 -19.45 28.78
CA VAL A 13 20.48 -19.33 27.33
C VAL A 13 19.28 -19.88 26.56
N LEU A 14 18.68 -20.99 26.99
CA LEU A 14 17.48 -21.56 26.39
C LEU A 14 16.25 -20.63 26.50
N VAL A 15 16.08 -19.96 27.64
CA VAL A 15 14.99 -19.00 27.85
C VAL A 15 15.16 -17.77 26.97
N LEU A 16 16.38 -17.25 26.81
CA LEU A 16 16.66 -16.13 25.89
C LEU A 16 16.40 -16.50 24.42
N PHE A 17 16.70 -17.72 23.98
CA PHE A 17 16.43 -18.20 22.63
C PHE A 17 14.92 -18.33 22.35
N ALA A 18 14.12 -18.78 23.32
CA ALA A 18 12.67 -18.87 23.18
C ALA A 18 12.02 -17.48 23.04
N TRP A 19 12.52 -16.48 23.76
CA TRP A 19 12.04 -15.10 23.66
C TRP A 19 12.34 -14.46 22.29
N THR A 20 13.55 -14.64 21.77
CA THR A 20 13.91 -14.10 20.45
C THR A 20 13.14 -14.78 19.32
N ALA A 21 12.85 -16.07 19.42
CA ALA A 21 12.04 -16.78 18.43
C ALA A 21 10.57 -16.31 18.41
N GLN A 22 9.98 -15.99 19.58
CA GLN A 22 8.63 -15.45 19.68
C GLN A 22 8.52 -14.03 19.10
N SER A 23 9.49 -13.15 19.40
CA SER A 23 9.47 -11.80 18.86
C SER A 23 9.65 -11.76 17.34
N LEU A 24 10.44 -12.66 16.75
CA LEU A 24 10.60 -12.82 15.30
C LEU A 24 9.34 -13.39 14.63
N ALA A 25 8.54 -14.23 15.30
CA ALA A 25 7.29 -14.76 14.79
C ALA A 25 6.16 -13.71 14.83
N GLU A 26 6.13 -12.83 15.82
CA GLU A 26 5.19 -11.72 15.90
C GLU A 26 5.48 -10.62 14.88
N GLU A 27 6.74 -10.35 14.57
CA GLU A 27 7.12 -9.39 13.53
C GLU A 27 6.67 -9.81 12.11
N LYS A 28 6.49 -11.10 11.83
CA LYS A 28 6.00 -11.61 10.54
C LYS A 28 4.49 -11.45 10.33
N LEU A 29 3.72 -11.22 11.37
CA LEU A 29 2.28 -10.98 11.34
C LEU A 29 1.92 -9.50 11.31
N GLY A 30 2.92 -8.61 11.33
CA GLY A 30 2.72 -7.17 11.28
C GLY A 30 2.25 -6.69 9.91
N ASP A 31 1.27 -5.87 9.95
CA ASP A 31 0.58 -5.06 8.95
C ASP A 31 1.51 -4.35 7.95
N GLU A 32 2.17 -5.10 7.08
CA GLU A 32 2.86 -4.47 5.95
C GLU A 32 1.81 -3.83 5.04
N PRO A 33 1.92 -2.52 4.78
CA PRO A 33 0.99 -1.86 3.89
C PRO A 33 1.06 -2.50 2.51
N LYS A 34 -0.09 -2.85 1.94
CA LYS A 34 -0.14 -3.32 0.56
C LYS A 34 0.28 -2.18 -0.37
N GLU A 35 1.38 -2.39 -1.06
CA GLU A 35 1.94 -1.41 -1.98
C GLU A 35 1.49 -1.69 -3.42
N PHE A 36 0.99 -0.66 -4.08
CA PHE A 36 0.70 -0.66 -5.51
C PHE A 36 1.47 0.46 -6.19
N ARG A 37 2.14 0.13 -7.28
CA ARG A 37 2.89 1.08 -8.09
C ARG A 37 2.06 1.44 -9.32
N LEU A 38 1.87 2.74 -9.53
CA LEU A 38 1.15 3.29 -10.66
C LEU A 38 2.09 4.18 -11.47
N ALA A 39 1.90 4.14 -12.78
CA ALA A 39 2.64 4.98 -13.72
C ALA A 39 1.67 5.84 -14.51
N ILE A 40 1.92 7.15 -14.57
CA ILE A 40 1.26 8.05 -15.51
C ILE A 40 2.12 8.07 -16.77
N LEU A 41 1.53 7.67 -17.88
CA LEU A 41 2.15 7.58 -19.20
C LEU A 41 1.38 8.43 -20.19
N SER A 42 2.02 8.78 -21.31
CA SER A 42 1.37 9.54 -22.39
C SER A 42 1.75 8.96 -23.75
N VAL A 43 0.78 8.79 -24.60
CA VAL A 43 0.93 8.41 -26.02
C VAL A 43 0.06 9.36 -26.84
N ASP A 44 0.65 10.02 -27.85
CA ASP A 44 -0.05 10.95 -28.75
C ASP A 44 -0.87 12.02 -27.98
N ASP A 45 -0.26 12.64 -26.97
CA ASP A 45 -0.88 13.66 -26.10
C ASP A 45 -2.07 13.18 -25.24
N VAL A 46 -2.37 11.90 -25.23
CA VAL A 46 -3.34 11.29 -24.31
C VAL A 46 -2.59 10.65 -23.15
N SER A 47 -2.90 11.08 -21.93
CA SER A 47 -2.32 10.49 -20.73
C SER A 47 -3.23 9.43 -20.12
N PHE A 48 -2.63 8.41 -19.54
CA PHE A 48 -3.32 7.31 -18.90
C PHE A 48 -2.50 6.76 -17.73
N VAL A 49 -3.18 6.08 -16.84
CA VAL A 49 -2.57 5.46 -15.65
C VAL A 49 -2.53 3.94 -15.80
N LEU A 50 -1.38 3.35 -15.50
CA LEU A 50 -1.21 1.90 -15.43
C LEU A 50 -0.84 1.46 -14.00
N PRO A 51 -1.33 0.31 -13.56
CA PRO A 51 -2.30 -0.58 -14.22
C PRO A 51 -3.70 0.05 -14.32
N SER A 52 -4.45 -0.32 -15.34
CA SER A 52 -5.80 0.21 -15.58
C SER A 52 -6.81 -0.22 -14.52
N VAL A 53 -6.57 -1.36 -13.88
CA VAL A 53 -7.41 -1.93 -12.82
C VAL A 53 -6.55 -2.39 -11.67
N ILE A 54 -6.94 -2.02 -10.46
CA ILE A 54 -6.34 -2.49 -9.20
C ILE A 54 -7.40 -3.29 -8.46
N LEU A 55 -7.07 -4.53 -8.11
CA LEU A 55 -7.93 -5.37 -7.29
C LEU A 55 -7.38 -5.43 -5.87
N LEU A 56 -8.16 -4.94 -4.93
CA LEU A 56 -7.89 -5.01 -3.51
C LEU A 56 -8.67 -6.15 -2.89
N ASP A 57 -8.01 -6.95 -2.07
CA ASP A 57 -8.69 -7.97 -1.29
C ASP A 57 -9.42 -7.33 -0.11
N ALA A 58 -10.75 -7.49 -0.07
CA ALA A 58 -11.57 -6.94 0.99
C ALA A 58 -11.28 -7.58 2.36
N THR A 59 -10.71 -8.77 2.42
CA THR A 59 -10.33 -9.45 3.65
C THR A 59 -9.05 -8.87 4.26
N ALA A 60 -8.20 -8.26 3.44
CA ALA A 60 -6.95 -7.65 3.86
C ALA A 60 -7.10 -6.20 4.38
N ARG A 61 -8.25 -5.84 4.92
CA ARG A 61 -8.61 -4.50 5.40
C ARG A 61 -7.85 -4.03 6.63
N GLN A 62 -6.99 -4.84 7.18
CA GLN A 62 -6.24 -4.52 8.41
C GLN A 62 -4.96 -3.73 8.14
N SER A 63 -4.59 -3.59 6.86
CA SER A 63 -3.38 -2.86 6.47
C SER A 63 -3.72 -1.60 5.67
N PRO A 64 -3.01 -0.50 5.87
CA PRO A 64 -3.15 0.67 5.03
C PRO A 64 -2.73 0.36 3.58
N LEU A 65 -3.35 1.06 2.62
CA LEU A 65 -2.98 0.99 1.21
C LEU A 65 -1.87 2.00 0.94
N LYS A 66 -0.77 1.55 0.36
CA LYS A 66 0.33 2.40 -0.08
C LYS A 66 0.32 2.51 -1.60
N LEU A 67 0.11 3.70 -2.12
CA LEU A 67 0.17 3.99 -3.54
C LEU A 67 1.46 4.74 -3.86
N VAL A 68 2.25 4.19 -4.77
CA VAL A 68 3.48 4.82 -5.29
C VAL A 68 3.20 5.22 -6.73
N VAL A 69 3.06 6.52 -6.98
CA VAL A 69 2.69 7.06 -8.30
C VAL A 69 3.87 7.78 -8.91
N THR A 70 4.23 7.42 -10.13
CA THR A 70 5.32 8.04 -10.90
C THR A 70 4.77 8.68 -12.16
N ASN A 71 5.11 9.94 -12.39
CA ASN A 71 4.80 10.65 -13.63
C ASN A 71 5.94 10.47 -14.63
N HIS A 72 5.74 9.62 -15.63
CA HIS A 72 6.69 9.37 -16.71
C HIS A 72 6.48 10.28 -17.92
N THR A 73 5.63 11.29 -17.81
CA THR A 73 5.37 12.23 -18.90
C THR A 73 6.27 13.46 -18.81
N LYS A 74 6.20 14.32 -19.82
CA LYS A 74 6.91 15.60 -19.87
C LYS A 74 6.09 16.77 -19.29
N LYS A 75 4.85 16.50 -18.87
CA LYS A 75 3.93 17.50 -18.32
C LYS A 75 3.64 17.20 -16.84
N GLU A 76 3.24 18.23 -16.12
CA GLU A 76 2.70 18.08 -14.78
C GLU A 76 1.32 17.41 -14.84
N HIS A 77 1.06 16.46 -13.97
CA HIS A 77 -0.21 15.73 -13.87
C HIS A 77 -0.72 15.71 -12.42
N GLY A 78 -2.02 15.75 -12.30
CA GLY A 78 -2.69 15.47 -11.03
C GLY A 78 -3.01 13.98 -10.88
N PHE A 79 -3.18 13.55 -9.65
CA PHE A 79 -3.66 12.23 -9.31
C PHE A 79 -4.60 12.33 -8.11
N ALA A 80 -5.84 11.94 -8.29
CA ALA A 80 -6.85 12.05 -7.25
C ALA A 80 -7.75 10.81 -7.20
N ILE A 81 -8.20 10.48 -5.98
CA ILE A 81 -9.21 9.45 -5.69
C ILE A 81 -10.08 10.03 -4.58
N ASP A 82 -11.22 10.60 -4.93
CA ASP A 82 -12.08 11.33 -3.98
C ASP A 82 -12.56 10.46 -2.82
N SER A 83 -12.98 9.23 -3.13
CA SER A 83 -13.45 8.27 -2.14
C SER A 83 -12.39 7.89 -1.09
N MET A 84 -11.12 8.01 -1.41
CA MET A 84 -9.99 7.72 -0.52
C MET A 84 -9.31 8.99 0.00
N LYS A 85 -9.86 10.16 -0.27
CA LYS A 85 -9.32 11.47 0.12
C LYS A 85 -7.87 11.70 -0.35
N VAL A 86 -7.56 11.16 -1.54
CA VAL A 86 -6.25 11.30 -2.18
C VAL A 86 -6.31 12.42 -3.20
N SER A 87 -5.38 13.35 -3.14
CA SER A 87 -5.18 14.39 -4.15
C SER A 87 -3.76 14.88 -4.12
N MET A 88 -3.10 14.87 -5.26
CA MET A 88 -1.72 15.36 -5.42
C MET A 88 -1.43 15.82 -6.83
N VAL A 89 -0.35 16.56 -6.98
CA VAL A 89 0.23 16.97 -8.26
C VAL A 89 1.64 16.43 -8.36
N LEU A 90 1.99 15.87 -9.52
CA LEU A 90 3.32 15.32 -9.79
C LEU A 90 3.95 16.08 -10.97
N LYS A 91 5.15 16.59 -10.75
CA LYS A 91 5.98 17.15 -11.80
C LYS A 91 6.49 16.05 -12.75
N PRO A 92 6.98 16.41 -13.95
CA PRO A 92 7.62 15.44 -14.84
C PRO A 92 8.71 14.64 -14.14
N GLY A 93 8.65 13.30 -14.22
CA GLY A 93 9.61 12.39 -13.59
C GLY A 93 9.47 12.21 -12.08
N GLU A 94 8.54 12.89 -11.44
CA GLU A 94 8.36 12.82 -9.99
C GLU A 94 7.63 11.53 -9.57
N THR A 95 8.07 10.97 -8.45
CA THR A 95 7.40 9.86 -7.77
C THR A 95 6.91 10.33 -6.41
N LYS A 96 5.64 10.10 -6.12
CA LYS A 96 5.05 10.38 -4.80
C LYS A 96 4.43 9.13 -4.21
N THR A 97 4.54 8.99 -2.90
CA THR A 97 3.95 7.89 -2.14
C THR A 97 2.84 8.44 -1.25
N ILE A 98 1.68 7.79 -1.32
CA ILE A 98 0.53 8.08 -0.45
C ILE A 98 0.16 6.84 0.33
N LYS A 99 -0.19 7.02 1.58
CA LYS A 99 -0.82 5.99 2.42
C LYS A 99 -2.28 6.34 2.63
N VAL A 100 -3.17 5.43 2.24
CA VAL A 100 -4.59 5.50 2.56
C VAL A 100 -4.83 4.70 3.84
N PRO A 101 -5.27 5.32 4.93
CA PRO A 101 -5.46 4.63 6.19
C PRO A 101 -6.62 3.63 6.13
N VAL A 102 -6.55 2.60 6.94
CA VAL A 102 -7.59 1.55 7.03
C VAL A 102 -8.98 2.14 7.25
N ALA A 103 -9.08 3.17 8.07
CA ALA A 103 -10.36 3.84 8.36
C ALA A 103 -11.07 4.38 7.12
N ASP A 104 -10.33 4.84 6.12
CA ASP A 104 -10.87 5.33 4.86
C ASP A 104 -11.18 4.19 3.86
N LEU A 105 -10.55 3.02 4.00
CA LEU A 105 -10.77 1.86 3.15
C LEU A 105 -11.98 1.01 3.58
N VAL A 106 -12.23 0.90 4.87
CA VAL A 106 -13.30 0.03 5.43
C VAL A 106 -14.69 0.35 4.89
N PRO A 107 -15.13 1.63 4.81
CA PRO A 107 -16.44 1.96 4.25
C PRO A 107 -16.55 1.55 2.77
N LEU A 108 -15.49 1.77 2.00
CA LEU A 108 -15.45 1.48 0.56
C LEU A 108 -15.52 -0.02 0.29
N ALA A 109 -14.80 -0.80 1.10
CA ALA A 109 -14.80 -2.25 0.98
C ALA A 109 -16.14 -2.91 1.34
N ARG A 110 -17.07 -2.20 1.96
CA ARG A 110 -18.42 -2.72 2.26
C ARG A 110 -19.40 -2.60 1.09
N THR A 111 -19.09 -1.74 0.14
CA THR A 111 -19.96 -1.47 -1.02
C THR A 111 -19.58 -2.42 -2.15
N LYS A 112 -20.39 -3.47 -2.32
CA LYS A 112 -20.12 -4.51 -3.33
C LYS A 112 -20.34 -3.97 -4.75
N GLY A 113 -19.40 -4.29 -5.64
CA GLY A 113 -19.52 -4.02 -7.07
C GLY A 113 -19.21 -2.59 -7.50
N GLU A 114 -18.89 -1.70 -6.58
CA GLU A 114 -18.44 -0.36 -6.95
C GLU A 114 -16.95 -0.33 -7.31
N GLY A 115 -16.63 0.39 -8.38
CA GLY A 115 -15.27 0.74 -8.76
C GLY A 115 -14.98 2.18 -8.39
N TYR A 116 -13.82 2.41 -7.80
CA TYR A 116 -13.35 3.75 -7.43
C TYR A 116 -12.34 4.24 -8.46
N ARG A 117 -12.69 5.34 -9.12
CA ARG A 117 -11.87 5.89 -10.21
C ARG A 117 -10.76 6.78 -9.66
N THR A 118 -9.55 6.60 -10.22
CA THR A 118 -8.53 7.64 -10.18
C THR A 118 -8.74 8.61 -11.33
N TYR A 119 -8.41 9.87 -11.14
CA TYR A 119 -8.52 10.88 -12.18
C TYR A 119 -7.44 11.95 -12.04
N ASP A 120 -7.21 12.69 -13.12
CA ASP A 120 -6.33 13.84 -13.13
C ASP A 120 -7.17 15.14 -13.07
N PRO A 121 -7.14 15.89 -11.95
CA PRO A 121 -7.88 17.13 -11.85
C PRO A 121 -7.37 18.24 -12.78
N LEU A 122 -6.13 18.17 -13.26
CA LEU A 122 -5.57 19.10 -14.24
C LEU A 122 -6.03 18.77 -15.66
N TYR A 123 -6.24 17.49 -15.96
CA TYR A 123 -6.67 16.98 -17.27
C TYR A 123 -7.83 15.99 -17.12
N PRO A 124 -9.06 16.46 -16.88
CA PRO A 124 -10.19 15.57 -16.53
C PRO A 124 -10.60 14.58 -17.63
N LYS A 125 -10.12 14.79 -18.86
CA LYS A 125 -10.37 13.89 -20.01
C LYS A 125 -9.39 12.72 -20.08
N ASP A 126 -8.31 12.75 -19.30
CA ASP A 126 -7.32 11.69 -19.27
C ASP A 126 -7.88 10.42 -18.64
N ILE A 127 -7.31 9.28 -19.00
CA ILE A 127 -7.81 7.96 -18.60
C ILE A 127 -7.18 7.58 -17.26
N GLY A 128 -8.01 7.48 -16.24
CA GLY A 128 -7.60 6.99 -14.92
C GLY A 128 -7.69 5.47 -14.78
N SER A 129 -7.28 4.99 -13.61
CA SER A 129 -7.45 3.59 -13.21
C SER A 129 -8.76 3.37 -12.45
N LEU A 130 -9.18 2.11 -12.34
CA LEU A 130 -10.29 1.68 -11.51
C LEU A 130 -9.77 0.79 -10.38
N ILE A 131 -10.23 1.06 -9.16
CA ILE A 131 -9.91 0.27 -7.97
C ILE A 131 -11.18 -0.47 -7.55
N TYR A 132 -11.08 -1.80 -7.46
CA TYR A 132 -12.18 -2.66 -6.99
C TYR A 132 -11.77 -3.44 -5.76
N PHE A 133 -12.74 -3.68 -4.88
CA PHE A 133 -12.60 -4.62 -3.78
C PHE A 133 -13.16 -5.99 -4.18
N ARG A 134 -12.31 -7.02 -4.11
CA ARG A 134 -12.69 -8.41 -4.31
C ARG A 134 -13.06 -9.05 -2.97
N TYR A 135 -14.17 -9.75 -2.93
CA TYR A 135 -14.71 -10.47 -1.76
C TYR A 135 -14.47 -11.97 -1.85
#